data_39bc05d7c9c06e79f60de1a19e6a380d
#
_entry.id   39bc05d7c9c06e79f60de1a19e6a380d
#
_cell.length_a   1.000
_cell.length_b   1.000
_cell.length_c   1.000
_cell.angle_alpha   90.00
_cell.angle_beta   90.00
_cell.angle_gamma   90.00
#
_symmetry.space_group_name_H-M   'P 1'
#
loop_
_entity.id
_entity.type
_entity.pdbx_description
1 polymer ?
#
loop_
_entity_poly.entity_id
_entity_poly.type
_entity_poly.pdbx_seq_one_letter_code
_entity_poly.pdbx_strand_id
1 'polypeptide(L)'
;MNLKNIYTYGGFPAKRNLTVADIIALRGVRKMTMVDASTREEAAAAEAAGIDVLSIWDSGIMEVRAGAPNTFIVGALTMTDYETPTDIL
;
A
#
# COMPACT_ATOMS: atom_id res chain seq x y z
N MET A 1 -1.20 -9.88 14.41
CA MET A 1 -0.58 -9.77 13.07
C MET A 1 0.93 -9.68 13.21
N ASN A 2 1.65 -10.50 12.46
CA ASN A 2 3.12 -10.43 12.45
C ASN A 2 3.56 -9.42 11.41
N LEU A 3 4.14 -8.33 11.87
CA LEU A 3 4.64 -7.31 10.97
C LEU A 3 6.05 -7.65 10.50
N LYS A 4 6.33 -7.35 9.24
CA LYS A 4 7.63 -7.58 8.64
C LYS A 4 8.49 -6.33 8.74
N ASN A 5 9.75 -6.51 9.08
CA ASN A 5 10.70 -5.41 9.07
C ASN A 5 11.18 -5.16 7.66
N ILE A 6 11.10 -3.93 7.21
CA ILE A 6 11.56 -3.52 5.89
C ILE A 6 12.37 -2.23 6.02
N TYR A 7 13.01 -1.86 4.92
CA TYR A 7 13.62 -0.54 4.78
C TYR A 7 12.88 0.21 3.69
N THR A 8 12.59 1.48 3.95
CA THR A 8 11.98 2.33 2.93
C THR A 8 13.02 2.65 1.85
N TYR A 9 12.57 3.27 0.76
CA TYR A 9 13.43 3.64 -0.34
C TYR A 9 14.62 4.51 0.14
N GLY A 10 14.41 5.34 1.15
CA GLY A 10 15.47 6.17 1.73
C GLY A 10 16.33 5.45 2.76
N GLY A 11 16.14 4.15 2.98
CA GLY A 11 16.94 3.37 3.92
C GLY A 11 16.46 3.44 5.36
N PHE A 12 15.30 4.01 5.63
CA PHE A 12 14.76 4.10 6.98
C PHE A 12 14.01 2.81 7.33
N PRO A 13 14.19 2.29 8.55
CA PRO A 13 13.46 1.10 8.98
C PRO A 13 11.97 1.38 9.10
N ALA A 14 11.16 0.40 8.72
CA ALA A 14 9.72 0.47 8.81
C ALA A 14 9.16 -0.94 8.97
N LYS A 15 7.86 -1.03 9.27
CA LYS A 15 7.19 -2.32 9.39
C LYS A 15 6.01 -2.36 8.44
N ARG A 16 5.75 -3.55 7.89
CA ARG A 16 4.62 -3.79 6.99
C ARG A 16 3.96 -5.11 7.34
N ASN A 17 2.66 -5.18 7.06
CA ASN A 17 1.91 -6.42 7.20
C ASN A 17 2.34 -7.45 6.14
N LEU A 18 2.61 -6.99 4.93
CA LEU A 18 2.99 -7.83 3.79
C LEU A 18 4.12 -7.17 3.02
N THR A 19 4.95 -7.98 2.41
CA THR A 19 5.95 -7.54 1.42
C THR A 19 5.51 -8.02 0.04
N VAL A 20 6.19 -7.54 -1.00
CA VAL A 20 5.94 -8.02 -2.36
C VAL A 20 6.15 -9.53 -2.44
N ALA A 21 7.18 -10.04 -1.78
CA ALA A 21 7.46 -11.48 -1.77
C ALA A 21 6.31 -12.25 -1.11
N ASP A 22 5.73 -11.71 -0.02
CA ASP A 22 4.59 -12.34 0.64
C ASP A 22 3.38 -12.40 -0.28
N ILE A 23 3.10 -11.33 -1.02
CA ILE A 23 1.97 -11.28 -1.94
C ILE A 23 2.14 -12.34 -3.03
N ILE A 24 3.32 -12.47 -3.59
CA ILE A 24 3.61 -13.49 -4.60
C ILE A 24 3.44 -14.88 -4.01
N ALA A 25 3.95 -15.11 -2.82
CA ALA A 25 3.89 -16.42 -2.17
C ALA A 25 2.45 -16.84 -1.83
N LEU A 26 1.55 -15.87 -1.59
CA LEU A 26 0.17 -16.16 -1.21
C LEU A 26 -0.74 -16.38 -2.41
N ARG A 27 -0.26 -16.17 -3.63
CA ARG A 27 -1.06 -16.41 -4.84
C ARG A 27 -1.49 -17.86 -4.89
N GLY A 28 -2.82 -18.07 -5.02
CA GLY A 28 -3.38 -19.41 -5.06
C GLY A 28 -3.45 -20.11 -3.70
N VAL A 29 -2.91 -19.50 -2.63
CA VAL A 29 -2.92 -20.08 -1.29
C VAL A 29 -4.11 -19.56 -0.49
N ARG A 30 -4.33 -18.24 -0.50
CA ARG A 30 -5.49 -17.64 0.15
C ARG A 30 -5.89 -16.36 -0.58
N LYS A 31 -7.13 -15.95 -0.35
CA LYS A 31 -7.61 -14.67 -0.87
C LYS A 31 -7.09 -13.55 0.01
N MET A 32 -6.74 -12.44 -0.63
CA MET A 32 -6.34 -11.23 0.08
C MET A 32 -7.41 -10.18 -0.10
N THR A 33 -7.59 -9.36 0.94
CA THR A 33 -8.55 -8.26 0.91
C THR A 33 -7.87 -6.99 0.42
N MET A 34 -8.58 -6.24 -0.41
CA MET A 34 -8.10 -4.96 -0.93
C MET A 34 -9.24 -3.95 -0.89
N VAL A 35 -8.99 -2.76 -0.40
CA VAL A 35 -9.95 -1.67 -0.44
C VAL A 35 -9.27 -0.40 -0.90
N ASP A 36 -10.07 0.49 -1.50
CA ASP A 36 -9.61 1.81 -1.88
C ASP A 36 -9.75 2.74 -0.68
N ALA A 37 -8.74 3.57 -0.46
CA ALA A 37 -8.77 4.58 0.58
C ALA A 37 -8.27 5.89 -0.01
N SER A 38 -8.86 6.99 0.40
CA SER A 38 -8.47 8.32 -0.07
C SER A 38 -8.20 9.29 1.08
N THR A 39 -8.53 8.91 2.30
CA THR A 39 -8.32 9.77 3.47
C THR A 39 -7.55 9.02 4.54
N ARG A 40 -6.97 9.78 5.46
CA ARG A 40 -6.28 9.22 6.62
C ARG A 40 -7.21 8.35 7.46
N GLU A 41 -8.43 8.82 7.65
CA GLU A 41 -9.42 8.11 8.48
C GLU A 41 -9.84 6.79 7.85
N GLU A 42 -10.05 6.78 6.53
CA GLU A 42 -10.37 5.54 5.83
C GLU A 42 -9.22 4.54 5.92
N ALA A 43 -8.00 5.02 5.77
CA ALA A 43 -6.83 4.17 5.85
C ALA A 43 -6.65 3.59 7.26
N ALA A 44 -6.85 4.41 8.28
CA ALA A 44 -6.75 3.96 9.67
C ALA A 44 -7.80 2.89 9.99
N ALA A 45 -9.03 3.08 9.51
CA ALA A 45 -10.08 2.10 9.71
C ALA A 45 -9.77 0.78 9.01
N ALA A 46 -9.24 0.85 7.80
CA ALA A 46 -8.88 -0.35 7.05
C ALA A 46 -7.73 -1.11 7.73
N GLU A 47 -6.72 -0.40 8.19
CA GLU A 47 -5.60 -1.05 8.90
C GLU A 47 -6.10 -1.71 10.20
N ALA A 48 -6.94 -1.02 10.94
CA ALA A 48 -7.51 -1.58 12.17
C ALA A 48 -8.37 -2.80 11.91
N ALA A 49 -9.04 -2.85 10.76
CA ALA A 49 -9.87 -3.99 10.37
C ALA A 49 -9.06 -5.17 9.82
N GLY A 50 -7.76 -5.02 9.62
CA GLY A 50 -6.91 -6.10 9.13
C GLY A 50 -6.93 -6.27 7.63
N ILE A 51 -7.27 -5.23 6.88
CA ILE A 51 -7.24 -5.28 5.41
C ILE A 51 -5.80 -5.51 4.94
N ASP A 52 -5.62 -6.41 3.98
CA ASP A 52 -4.29 -6.80 3.52
C ASP A 52 -3.61 -5.72 2.68
N VAL A 53 -4.35 -5.10 1.77
CA VAL A 53 -3.78 -4.15 0.80
C VAL A 53 -4.70 -2.94 0.67
N LEU A 54 -4.10 -1.76 0.68
CA LEU A 54 -4.80 -0.52 0.38
C LEU A 54 -4.45 -0.06 -1.03
N SER A 55 -5.46 0.31 -1.81
CA SER A 55 -5.30 0.87 -3.15
C SER A 55 -5.58 2.36 -3.07
N ILE A 56 -4.71 3.17 -3.66
CA ILE A 56 -4.85 4.62 -3.62
C ILE A 56 -4.51 5.23 -4.97
N TRP A 57 -4.99 6.43 -5.20
CA TRP A 57 -4.50 7.28 -6.28
C TRP A 57 -3.24 7.99 -5.82
N ASP A 58 -2.37 8.33 -6.76
CA ASP A 58 -1.06 8.92 -6.44
C ASP A 58 -1.15 10.17 -5.57
N SER A 59 -2.19 10.98 -5.75
CA SER A 59 -2.36 12.23 -4.99
C SER A 59 -2.71 12.02 -3.52
N GLY A 60 -3.17 10.83 -3.14
CA GLY A 60 -3.61 10.56 -1.78
C GLY A 60 -2.59 9.83 -0.91
N ILE A 61 -1.42 9.52 -1.45
CA ILE A 61 -0.51 8.58 -0.78
C ILE A 61 -0.04 9.04 0.59
N MET A 62 0.23 10.33 0.76
CA MET A 62 0.76 10.83 2.04
C MET A 62 -0.27 10.68 3.16
N GLU A 63 -1.53 11.04 2.87
CA GLU A 63 -2.60 10.95 3.85
C GLU A 63 -2.92 9.50 4.20
N VAL A 64 -2.98 8.65 3.18
CA VAL A 64 -3.28 7.24 3.40
C VAL A 64 -2.16 6.56 4.19
N ARG A 65 -0.90 6.84 3.86
CA ARG A 65 0.23 6.29 4.63
C ARG A 65 0.25 6.79 6.06
N ALA A 66 -0.15 8.04 6.29
CA ALA A 66 -0.23 8.58 7.64
C ALA A 66 -1.27 7.85 8.49
N GLY A 67 -2.39 7.45 7.87
CA GLY A 67 -3.43 6.70 8.57
C GLY A 67 -3.11 5.21 8.71
N ALA A 68 -2.38 4.65 7.77
CA ALA A 68 -2.06 3.22 7.74
C ALA A 68 -0.54 3.02 7.56
N PRO A 69 0.23 3.21 8.62
CA PRO A 69 1.69 3.15 8.51
C PRO A 69 2.24 1.75 8.23
N ASN A 70 1.48 0.71 8.53
CA ASN A 70 1.99 -0.66 8.44
C ASN A 70 1.34 -1.50 7.34
N THR A 71 0.33 -0.98 6.65
CA THR A 71 -0.38 -1.72 5.61
C THR A 71 0.32 -1.58 4.26
N PHE A 72 0.34 -2.66 3.48
CA PHE A 72 0.85 -2.63 2.12
C PHE A 72 -0.06 -1.75 1.26
N ILE A 73 0.54 -0.81 0.53
CA ILE A 73 -0.20 0.14 -0.30
C ILE A 73 0.21 -0.02 -1.76
N VAL A 74 -0.81 -0.08 -2.64
CA VAL A 74 -0.62 -0.08 -4.09
C VAL A 74 -1.08 1.28 -4.62
N GLY A 75 -0.19 1.99 -5.29
CA GLY A 75 -0.53 3.28 -5.89
C GLY A 75 -1.05 3.10 -7.31
N ALA A 76 -2.14 3.78 -7.63
CA ALA A 76 -2.67 3.82 -8.98
C ALA A 76 -2.28 5.14 -9.63
N LEU A 77 -1.79 5.06 -10.86
CA LEU A 77 -1.39 6.24 -11.63
C LEU A 77 -2.40 6.51 -12.72
N THR A 78 -2.74 7.78 -12.90
CA THR A 78 -3.64 8.20 -13.97
C THR A 78 -2.81 8.49 -15.22
N MET A 79 -3.02 7.73 -16.29
CA MET A 79 -2.22 7.86 -17.50
C MET A 79 -2.29 9.26 -18.11
N THR A 80 -3.41 9.95 -17.93
CA THR A 80 -3.57 11.31 -18.45
C THR A 80 -2.71 12.34 -17.75
N ASP A 81 -2.13 12.02 -16.61
CA ASP A 81 -1.24 12.92 -15.87
C ASP A 81 0.20 12.85 -16.36
N TYR A 82 0.49 11.93 -17.30
CA TYR A 82 1.86 11.67 -17.75
C TYR A 82 1.91 11.72 -19.27
N GLU A 83 2.93 12.36 -19.80
CA GLU A 83 3.06 12.57 -21.25
C GLU A 83 3.76 11.43 -21.96
N THR A 84 4.62 10.70 -21.26
CA THR A 84 5.39 9.60 -21.82
C THR A 84 5.42 8.44 -20.86
N PRO A 85 5.72 7.20 -21.35
CA PRO A 85 5.86 6.06 -20.45
C PRO A 85 6.92 6.24 -19.36
N THR A 86 7.97 7.01 -19.64
CA THR A 86 9.01 7.25 -18.65
C THR A 86 8.53 8.07 -17.47
N ASP A 87 7.51 8.88 -17.65
CA ASP A 87 6.94 9.69 -16.57
C ASP A 87 6.17 8.84 -15.57
N ILE A 88 5.77 7.64 -15.97
CA ILE A 88 4.99 6.72 -15.14
C ILE A 88 5.92 5.83 -14.31
N LEU A 89 7.09 5.59 -14.82
CA LEU A 89 8.07 4.74 -14.16
C LEU A 89 8.80 5.51 -13.07
#